data_9dfb9d126e0cd5d64f72c9b7c91f4501
#
_entry.id   9dfb9d126e0cd5d64f72c9b7c91f4501
#
_cell.length_a   1.000
_cell.length_b   1.000
_cell.length_c   1.000
_cell.angle_alpha   90.00
_cell.angle_beta   90.00
_cell.angle_gamma   90.00
#
_symmetry.space_group_name_H-M   'P 1'
#
loop_
_entity.id
_entity.type
_entity.pdbx_description
1 polymer ?
#
loop_
_entity_poly.entity_id
_entity_poly.type
_entity_poly.pdbx_seq_one_letter_code
_entity_poly.pdbx_strand_id
1 'polypeptide(L)'
;IIASHSQGSLLARRILKKFFDGKPLQNRLIAAYIPGIKILKEDFTEIKLMTNPEQFGGFVSWNTYKRNKLPKNYDLWYKGGVTSNPISWDSQKKIDNEFHLGLLYFDNKIYPKSLKIELIDGMVWTTIPKVPNRFFIILASFLTKKGKDFHFADINLFWEDIKQNSIVRINKWKEINQIK
;
A
#
# COMPACT_ATOMS: atom_id res chain seq x y z
N ILE A 1 -8.83 -1.55 12.75
CA ILE A 1 -8.13 -1.24 11.50
C ILE A 1 -8.55 0.14 11.01
N ILE A 2 -7.60 0.93 10.51
CA ILE A 2 -7.82 2.19 9.79
C ILE A 2 -7.40 1.95 8.34
N ALA A 3 -8.26 2.28 7.38
CA ALA A 3 -7.96 2.18 5.96
C ALA A 3 -8.36 3.49 5.27
N SER A 4 -7.49 3.99 4.41
CA SER A 4 -7.71 5.24 3.70
C SER A 4 -6.84 5.31 2.44
N HIS A 5 -7.08 6.31 1.59
CA HIS A 5 -6.27 6.55 0.40
C HIS A 5 -6.14 8.04 0.12
N SER A 6 -4.98 8.47 -0.38
CA SER A 6 -4.70 9.82 -0.89
C SER A 6 -5.04 10.91 0.15
N GLN A 7 -5.96 11.81 -0.15
CA GLN A 7 -6.43 12.84 0.79
C GLN A 7 -6.95 12.23 2.11
N GLY A 8 -7.63 11.07 2.04
CA GLY A 8 -8.05 10.33 3.23
C GLY A 8 -6.86 9.90 4.08
N SER A 9 -5.73 9.54 3.48
CA SER A 9 -4.51 9.17 4.21
C SER A 9 -3.85 10.36 4.91
N LEU A 10 -3.97 11.57 4.38
CA LEU A 10 -3.56 12.80 5.10
C LEU A 10 -4.38 12.98 6.39
N LEU A 11 -5.69 12.74 6.32
CA LEU A 11 -6.55 12.81 7.49
C LEU A 11 -6.27 11.68 8.49
N ALA A 12 -6.12 10.44 7.99
CA ALA A 12 -5.78 9.27 8.80
C ALA A 12 -4.44 9.47 9.53
N ARG A 13 -3.40 10.02 8.86
CA ARG A 13 -2.12 10.37 9.50
C ARG A 13 -2.31 11.34 10.67
N ARG A 14 -3.14 12.36 10.50
CA ARG A 14 -3.45 13.33 11.58
C ARG A 14 -4.19 12.67 12.75
N ILE A 15 -5.16 11.80 12.44
CA ILE A 15 -5.93 11.05 13.45
C ILE A 15 -4.99 10.12 14.23
N LEU A 16 -4.15 9.34 13.52
CA LEU A 16 -3.18 8.46 14.14
C LEU A 16 -2.24 9.23 15.07
N LYS A 17 -1.66 10.34 14.61
CA LYS A 17 -0.76 11.17 15.40
C LYS A 17 -1.44 11.77 16.63
N LYS A 18 -2.68 12.23 16.50
CA LYS A 18 -3.39 12.93 17.57
C LYS A 18 -3.96 11.98 18.63
N PHE A 19 -4.50 10.82 18.22
CA PHE A 19 -5.31 9.98 19.10
C PHE A 19 -4.69 8.63 19.42
N PHE A 20 -3.72 8.17 18.61
CA PHE A 20 -3.12 6.84 18.76
C PHE A 20 -1.65 6.88 19.18
N ASP A 21 -0.83 7.73 18.54
CA ASP A 21 0.63 7.73 18.70
C ASP A 21 1.05 8.02 20.13
N GLY A 22 1.56 7.00 20.84
CA GLY A 22 1.89 7.06 22.26
C GLY A 22 0.68 7.26 23.20
N LYS A 23 -0.54 6.92 22.75
CA LYS A 23 -1.78 7.06 23.54
C LYS A 23 -2.38 5.70 23.85
N PRO A 24 -3.24 5.58 24.89
CA PRO A 24 -3.89 4.30 25.23
C PRO A 24 -4.65 3.64 24.07
N LEU A 25 -5.19 4.45 23.15
CA LEU A 25 -5.91 3.96 21.98
C LEU A 25 -5.01 3.19 21.01
N GLN A 26 -3.69 3.40 21.04
CA GLN A 26 -2.72 2.64 20.21
C GLN A 26 -2.81 1.14 20.49
N ASN A 27 -3.08 0.72 21.72
CA ASN A 27 -3.22 -0.70 22.08
C ASN A 27 -4.39 -1.39 21.34
N ARG A 28 -5.32 -0.62 20.80
CA ARG A 28 -6.45 -1.12 20.00
C ARG A 28 -6.20 -1.03 18.49
N LEU A 29 -5.06 -0.50 18.06
CA LEU A 29 -4.69 -0.41 16.66
C LEU A 29 -4.17 -1.77 16.18
N ILE A 30 -4.90 -2.42 15.29
CA ILE A 30 -4.39 -3.62 14.61
C ILE A 30 -3.48 -3.22 13.46
N ALA A 31 -3.96 -2.37 12.55
CA ALA A 31 -3.19 -1.87 11.42
C ALA A 31 -3.78 -0.58 10.86
N ALA A 32 -2.92 0.28 10.31
CA ALA A 32 -3.31 1.40 9.47
C ALA A 32 -2.78 1.22 8.05
N TYR A 33 -3.66 1.02 7.07
CA TYR A 33 -3.36 1.01 5.64
C TYR A 33 -3.62 2.41 5.09
N ILE A 34 -2.55 3.18 4.86
CA ILE A 34 -2.63 4.61 4.52
C ILE A 34 -1.79 4.97 3.28
N PRO A 35 -1.99 4.30 2.12
CA PRO A 35 -1.27 4.58 0.90
C PRO A 35 -1.68 5.89 0.24
N GLY A 36 -0.88 6.30 -0.76
CA GLY A 36 -1.18 7.43 -1.62
C GLY A 36 -0.68 8.77 -1.10
N ILE A 37 0.17 8.79 -0.08
CA ILE A 37 0.85 10.00 0.41
C ILE A 37 2.30 9.70 0.79
N LYS A 38 3.13 10.73 0.85
CA LYS A 38 4.45 10.63 1.46
C LYS A 38 4.30 10.62 2.98
N ILE A 39 4.82 9.58 3.62
CA ILE A 39 4.95 9.47 5.07
C ILE A 39 6.42 9.32 5.40
N LEU A 40 6.92 10.07 6.37
CA LEU A 40 8.29 9.98 6.85
C LEU A 40 8.34 9.10 8.11
N LYS A 41 9.52 8.56 8.43
CA LYS A 41 9.70 7.76 9.66
C LYS A 41 9.38 8.56 10.91
N GLU A 42 9.68 9.84 10.90
CA GLU A 42 9.49 10.80 11.99
C GLU A 42 8.05 11.37 12.08
N ASP A 43 7.17 11.00 11.17
CA ASP A 43 5.76 11.42 11.24
C ASP A 43 5.06 10.87 12.50
N PHE A 44 5.56 9.72 13.01
CA PHE A 44 5.08 9.10 14.24
C PHE A 44 6.23 8.81 15.21
N THR A 45 5.95 8.88 16.51
CA THR A 45 6.91 8.58 17.56
C THR A 45 6.89 7.10 17.93
N GLU A 46 5.72 6.57 18.24
CA GLU A 46 5.53 5.19 18.73
C GLU A 46 4.93 4.25 17.69
N ILE A 47 4.07 4.75 16.81
CA ILE A 47 3.49 3.94 15.72
C ILE A 47 4.57 3.68 14.67
N LYS A 48 4.92 2.42 14.44
CA LYS A 48 6.02 2.04 13.54
C LYS A 48 5.50 1.55 12.19
N LEU A 49 6.35 1.72 11.16
CA LEU A 49 6.15 1.04 9.88
C LEU A 49 6.22 -0.46 10.09
N MET A 50 5.21 -1.19 9.64
CA MET A 50 5.20 -2.64 9.69
C MET A 50 5.98 -3.22 8.52
N THR A 51 6.93 -4.12 8.83
CA THR A 51 7.85 -4.76 7.88
C THR A 51 7.77 -6.29 7.92
N ASN A 52 6.71 -6.81 8.52
CA ASN A 52 6.40 -8.24 8.58
C ASN A 52 4.88 -8.43 8.42
N PRO A 53 4.41 -9.46 7.70
CA PRO A 53 2.98 -9.68 7.46
C PRO A 53 2.14 -9.91 8.73
N GLU A 54 2.74 -10.40 9.82
CA GLU A 54 2.04 -10.66 11.08
C GLU A 54 2.12 -9.49 12.09
N GLN A 55 2.96 -8.48 11.84
CA GLN A 55 3.05 -7.32 12.73
C GLN A 55 1.72 -6.58 12.80
N PHE A 56 1.39 -6.08 13.98
CA PHE A 56 0.23 -5.23 14.25
C PHE A 56 0.62 -4.02 15.13
N GLY A 57 -0.30 -3.10 15.35
CA GLY A 57 -0.06 -1.88 16.13
C GLY A 57 0.64 -0.76 15.37
N GLY A 58 0.88 -0.96 14.07
CA GLY A 58 1.62 -0.03 13.21
C GLY A 58 0.85 0.39 11.96
N PHE A 59 1.60 0.90 10.98
CA PHE A 59 1.06 1.32 9.70
C PHE A 59 1.83 0.71 8.53
N VAL A 60 1.19 0.72 7.35
CA VAL A 60 1.78 0.47 6.04
C VAL A 60 1.37 1.56 5.07
N SER A 61 2.28 1.91 4.15
CA SER A 61 2.03 2.95 3.15
C SER A 61 2.83 2.68 1.88
N TRP A 62 2.28 3.04 0.74
CA TRP A 62 2.94 2.98 -0.57
C TRP A 62 2.33 4.00 -1.53
N ASN A 63 3.03 4.24 -2.64
CA ASN A 63 2.59 5.06 -3.76
C ASN A 63 2.94 4.34 -5.05
N THR A 64 1.99 4.02 -5.90
CA THR A 64 2.21 3.17 -7.06
C THR A 64 2.45 3.97 -8.33
N TYR A 65 3.49 3.60 -9.09
CA TYR A 65 3.83 4.24 -10.35
C TYR A 65 4.30 3.23 -11.40
N LYS A 66 4.22 3.59 -12.67
CA LYS A 66 4.67 2.74 -13.77
C LYS A 66 6.18 2.50 -13.67
N ARG A 67 6.59 1.24 -13.83
CA ARG A 67 7.99 0.81 -13.76
C ARG A 67 8.90 1.64 -14.68
N ASN A 68 10.10 1.94 -14.19
CA ASN A 68 11.14 2.72 -14.87
C ASN A 68 10.70 4.15 -15.23
N LYS A 69 9.73 4.69 -14.54
CA LYS A 69 9.29 6.09 -14.66
C LYS A 69 9.28 6.75 -13.29
N LEU A 70 9.53 8.05 -13.28
CA LEU A 70 9.38 8.89 -12.10
C LEU A 70 8.37 10.01 -12.41
N PRO A 71 7.53 10.41 -11.46
CA PRO A 71 6.69 11.58 -11.60
C PRO A 71 7.52 12.86 -11.64
N LYS A 72 7.00 13.92 -12.26
CA LYS A 72 7.72 15.21 -12.41
C LYS A 72 8.20 15.77 -11.06
N ASN A 73 7.42 15.58 -9.99
CA ASN A 73 7.71 16.10 -8.65
C ASN A 73 8.14 14.98 -7.69
N TYR A 74 8.87 13.97 -8.18
CA TYR A 74 9.29 12.83 -7.39
C TYR A 74 10.04 13.24 -6.11
N ASP A 75 11.02 14.13 -6.22
CA ASP A 75 11.83 14.55 -5.06
C ASP A 75 10.99 15.22 -3.96
N LEU A 76 9.93 15.94 -4.35
CA LEU A 76 9.05 16.63 -3.41
C LEU A 76 8.02 15.68 -2.77
N TRP A 77 7.34 14.86 -3.61
CA TRP A 77 6.12 14.16 -3.22
C TRP A 77 6.33 12.70 -2.77
N TYR A 78 7.51 12.10 -3.06
CA TYR A 78 7.72 10.68 -2.84
C TYR A 78 9.06 10.35 -2.18
N LYS A 79 10.16 10.85 -2.72
CA LYS A 79 11.52 10.54 -2.27
C LYS A 79 11.71 10.75 -0.77
N GLY A 80 12.36 9.77 -0.12
CA GLY A 80 12.56 9.74 1.34
C GLY A 80 11.34 9.31 2.14
N GLY A 81 10.21 9.06 1.48
CA GLY A 81 9.04 8.49 2.14
C GLY A 81 9.21 7.00 2.45
N VAL A 82 8.56 6.52 3.51
CA VAL A 82 8.52 5.09 3.79
C VAL A 82 7.69 4.37 2.74
N THR A 83 8.08 3.13 2.42
CA THR A 83 7.39 2.32 1.40
C THR A 83 7.26 0.89 1.89
N SER A 84 6.02 0.43 2.03
CA SER A 84 5.70 -0.96 2.28
C SER A 84 5.65 -1.74 0.97
N ASN A 85 6.01 -3.02 1.02
CA ASN A 85 5.72 -3.96 -0.05
C ASN A 85 4.26 -4.44 0.10
N PRO A 86 3.35 -4.08 -0.82
CA PRO A 86 1.92 -4.40 -0.65
C PRO A 86 1.55 -5.84 -1.09
N ILE A 87 2.53 -6.68 -1.41
CA ILE A 87 2.34 -8.09 -1.73
C ILE A 87 2.90 -8.98 -0.62
N SER A 88 4.20 -8.87 -0.32
CA SER A 88 4.83 -9.73 0.70
C SER A 88 4.78 -9.14 2.11
N TRP A 89 4.51 -7.84 2.25
CA TRP A 89 4.44 -7.11 3.54
C TRP A 89 5.73 -7.15 4.36
N ASP A 90 6.85 -7.43 3.71
CA ASP A 90 8.19 -7.51 4.29
C ASP A 90 9.17 -6.54 3.58
N SER A 91 10.47 -6.75 3.79
CA SER A 91 11.53 -5.90 3.23
C SER A 91 11.98 -6.28 1.80
N GLN A 92 11.33 -7.26 1.17
CA GLN A 92 11.68 -7.66 -0.19
C GLN A 92 11.46 -6.51 -1.19
N LYS A 93 12.52 -6.17 -1.93
CA LYS A 93 12.48 -5.04 -2.86
C LYS A 93 11.83 -5.37 -4.20
N LYS A 94 11.81 -6.65 -4.60
CA LYS A 94 11.25 -7.10 -5.89
C LYS A 94 10.40 -8.32 -5.67
N ILE A 95 9.20 -8.30 -6.25
CA ILE A 95 8.26 -9.42 -6.20
C ILE A 95 7.77 -9.69 -7.62
N ASP A 96 7.83 -10.97 -8.00
CA ASP A 96 7.27 -11.44 -9.24
C ASP A 96 5.76 -11.65 -9.16
N ASN A 97 5.13 -11.69 -10.34
CA ASN A 97 3.67 -11.80 -10.45
C ASN A 97 3.08 -13.06 -9.78
N GLU A 98 3.86 -14.13 -9.66
CA GLU A 98 3.39 -15.40 -9.05
C GLU A 98 2.89 -15.23 -7.61
N PHE A 99 3.41 -14.24 -6.88
CA PHE A 99 3.05 -13.97 -5.49
C PHE A 99 1.91 -12.95 -5.33
N HIS A 100 1.50 -12.27 -6.40
CA HIS A 100 0.43 -11.30 -6.38
C HIS A 100 -0.92 -12.01 -6.28
N LEU A 101 -1.65 -11.80 -5.19
CA LEU A 101 -2.92 -12.50 -4.92
C LEU A 101 -4.06 -12.00 -5.80
N GLY A 102 -4.09 -10.71 -6.11
CA GLY A 102 -5.02 -10.24 -7.12
C GLY A 102 -5.42 -8.78 -7.01
N LEU A 103 -5.54 -8.16 -8.17
CA LEU A 103 -6.15 -6.85 -8.32
C LEU A 103 -7.66 -6.95 -8.52
N LEU A 104 -8.41 -5.97 -8.02
CA LEU A 104 -9.81 -5.75 -8.34
C LEU A 104 -9.92 -4.88 -9.59
N TYR A 105 -10.48 -5.43 -10.67
CA TYR A 105 -10.61 -4.73 -11.95
C TYR A 105 -11.98 -4.06 -12.11
N PHE A 106 -12.15 -3.27 -13.17
CA PHE A 106 -13.38 -2.51 -13.45
C PHE A 106 -14.62 -3.37 -13.72
N ASP A 107 -14.43 -4.65 -14.06
CA ASP A 107 -15.50 -5.63 -14.22
C ASP A 107 -15.90 -6.32 -12.91
N ASN A 108 -15.43 -5.80 -11.78
CA ASN A 108 -15.62 -6.34 -10.42
C ASN A 108 -15.05 -7.76 -10.21
N LYS A 109 -14.07 -8.17 -11.03
CA LYS A 109 -13.37 -9.46 -10.88
C LYS A 109 -11.98 -9.27 -10.30
N ILE A 110 -11.52 -10.32 -9.62
CA ILE A 110 -10.17 -10.41 -9.10
C ILE A 110 -9.28 -11.12 -10.13
N TYR A 111 -8.15 -10.49 -10.45
CA TYR A 111 -7.16 -11.04 -11.36
C TYR A 111 -5.84 -11.29 -10.62
N PRO A 112 -5.56 -12.55 -10.24
CA PRO A 112 -4.32 -12.92 -9.59
C PRO A 112 -3.14 -12.89 -10.58
N LYS A 113 -1.92 -12.87 -10.04
CA LYS A 113 -0.68 -12.94 -10.82
C LYS A 113 -0.55 -11.88 -11.93
N SER A 114 -1.19 -10.73 -11.72
CA SER A 114 -1.38 -9.72 -12.76
C SER A 114 -0.25 -8.72 -12.89
N LEU A 115 0.57 -8.53 -11.86
CA LEU A 115 1.62 -7.51 -11.87
C LEU A 115 2.86 -7.94 -11.10
N LYS A 116 3.98 -7.30 -11.43
CA LYS A 116 5.25 -7.38 -10.71
C LYS A 116 5.52 -6.04 -10.08
N ILE A 117 6.17 -6.05 -8.94
CA ILE A 117 6.54 -4.81 -8.26
C ILE A 117 8.04 -4.74 -7.99
N GLU A 118 8.51 -3.49 -7.84
CA GLU A 118 9.83 -3.17 -7.35
C GLU A 118 9.74 -1.94 -6.44
N LEU A 119 10.23 -2.06 -5.21
CA LEU A 119 10.30 -0.93 -4.28
C LEU A 119 11.45 -0.02 -4.68
N ILE A 120 11.16 1.25 -4.77
CA ILE A 120 12.16 2.31 -4.87
C ILE A 120 11.94 3.29 -3.72
N ASP A 121 12.82 4.26 -3.57
CA ASP A 121 12.70 5.24 -2.52
C ASP A 121 11.36 6.01 -2.61
N GLY A 122 10.49 5.82 -1.62
CA GLY A 122 9.18 6.46 -1.50
C GLY A 122 8.07 5.90 -2.42
N MET A 123 8.34 4.90 -3.28
CA MET A 123 7.37 4.43 -4.27
C MET A 123 7.44 2.92 -4.53
N VAL A 124 6.35 2.39 -5.08
CA VAL A 124 6.25 1.06 -5.67
C VAL A 124 6.14 1.19 -7.19
N TRP A 125 7.15 0.72 -7.90
CA TRP A 125 7.07 0.54 -9.35
C TRP A 125 6.30 -0.74 -9.68
N THR A 126 5.35 -0.64 -10.61
CA THR A 126 4.62 -1.81 -11.11
C THR A 126 4.62 -1.89 -12.64
N THR A 127 4.45 -3.10 -13.15
CA THR A 127 4.16 -3.33 -14.57
C THR A 127 2.71 -2.96 -14.89
N ILE A 128 2.40 -2.80 -16.18
CA ILE A 128 1.00 -2.70 -16.61
C ILE A 128 0.34 -4.04 -16.28
N PRO A 129 -0.82 -4.03 -15.57
CA PRO A 129 -1.49 -5.25 -15.17
C PRO A 129 -1.81 -6.19 -16.33
N LYS A 130 -1.64 -7.49 -16.12
CA LYS A 130 -2.04 -8.54 -17.08
C LYS A 130 -3.50 -8.90 -16.83
N VAL A 131 -4.41 -8.17 -17.47
CA VAL A 131 -5.86 -8.36 -17.37
C VAL A 131 -6.49 -8.46 -18.76
N PRO A 132 -7.69 -9.05 -18.91
CA PRO A 132 -8.45 -8.98 -20.15
C PRO A 132 -8.67 -7.52 -20.57
N ASN A 133 -8.70 -7.29 -21.89
CA ASN A 133 -8.97 -5.94 -22.46
C ASN A 133 -8.00 -4.84 -21.98
N ARG A 134 -6.77 -5.22 -21.62
CA ARG A 134 -5.71 -4.28 -21.16
C ARG A 134 -5.30 -3.23 -22.21
N PHE A 135 -5.82 -3.33 -23.43
CA PHE A 135 -5.49 -2.41 -24.53
C PHE A 135 -5.68 -0.93 -24.13
N PHE A 136 -6.80 -0.61 -23.47
CA PHE A 136 -7.06 0.76 -23.01
C PHE A 136 -6.05 1.24 -21.96
N ILE A 137 -5.61 0.36 -21.05
CA ILE A 137 -4.58 0.70 -20.06
C ILE A 137 -3.24 0.96 -20.76
N ILE A 138 -2.90 0.14 -21.74
CA ILE A 138 -1.68 0.29 -22.54
C ILE A 138 -1.73 1.62 -23.30
N LEU A 139 -2.81 1.87 -24.02
CA LEU A 139 -3.01 3.09 -24.81
C LEU A 139 -2.94 4.33 -23.91
N ALA A 140 -3.66 4.36 -22.79
CA ALA A 140 -3.59 5.44 -21.83
C ALA A 140 -2.17 5.65 -21.28
N SER A 141 -1.41 4.56 -21.06
CA SER A 141 -0.03 4.63 -20.56
C SER A 141 0.95 5.27 -21.56
N PHE A 142 0.61 5.26 -22.85
CA PHE A 142 1.40 5.93 -23.89
C PHE A 142 0.93 7.35 -24.15
N LEU A 143 -0.38 7.57 -24.24
CA LEU A 143 -0.96 8.83 -24.70
C LEU A 143 -1.09 9.87 -23.59
N THR A 144 -1.18 9.47 -22.33
CA THR A 144 -1.41 10.40 -21.23
C THR A 144 -0.27 10.40 -20.21
N LYS A 145 0.03 11.58 -19.65
CA LYS A 145 0.90 11.67 -18.47
C LYS A 145 0.29 10.90 -17.28
N LYS A 146 -1.03 10.85 -17.18
CA LYS A 146 -1.79 10.13 -16.15
C LYS A 146 -1.70 8.61 -16.29
N GLY A 147 -1.48 8.07 -17.49
CA GLY A 147 -1.33 6.63 -17.70
C GLY A 147 -0.04 6.01 -17.15
N LYS A 148 0.83 6.82 -16.53
CA LYS A 148 2.04 6.35 -15.80
C LYS A 148 1.85 6.36 -14.30
N ASP A 149 0.85 7.09 -13.83
CA ASP A 149 0.49 7.26 -12.44
C ASP A 149 -0.64 6.29 -12.10
N PHE A 150 -0.34 5.32 -11.24
CA PHE A 150 -1.32 4.35 -10.75
C PHE A 150 -1.86 4.74 -9.37
N HIS A 151 -1.62 5.97 -8.93
CA HIS A 151 -2.09 6.47 -7.65
C HIS A 151 -3.59 6.24 -7.42
N PHE A 152 -4.42 6.46 -8.44
CA PHE A 152 -5.87 6.22 -8.35
C PHE A 152 -6.23 4.75 -8.07
N ALA A 153 -5.32 3.83 -8.31
CA ALA A 153 -5.51 2.39 -8.19
C ALA A 153 -4.65 1.75 -7.09
N ASP A 154 -3.99 2.54 -6.24
CA ASP A 154 -3.12 2.03 -5.15
C ASP A 154 -3.77 0.91 -4.32
N ILE A 155 -5.08 1.00 -4.06
CA ILE A 155 -5.82 -0.03 -3.33
C ILE A 155 -6.24 -1.18 -4.26
N ASN A 156 -6.81 -0.85 -5.42
CA ASN A 156 -7.36 -1.84 -6.33
C ASN A 156 -6.29 -2.79 -6.89
N LEU A 157 -5.07 -2.28 -7.12
CA LEU A 157 -3.95 -3.10 -7.62
C LEU A 157 -3.55 -4.21 -6.66
N PHE A 158 -3.76 -4.03 -5.36
CA PHE A 158 -3.35 -4.97 -4.31
C PHE A 158 -4.54 -5.42 -3.45
N TRP A 159 -5.73 -5.45 -4.02
CA TRP A 159 -6.98 -5.66 -3.30
C TRP A 159 -6.99 -6.95 -2.47
N GLU A 160 -6.67 -8.08 -3.10
CA GLU A 160 -6.69 -9.37 -2.42
C GLU A 160 -5.48 -9.50 -1.46
N ASP A 161 -4.33 -8.91 -1.79
CA ASP A 161 -3.16 -8.88 -0.92
C ASP A 161 -3.45 -8.10 0.38
N ILE A 162 -4.12 -6.95 0.29
CA ILE A 162 -4.55 -6.15 1.45
C ILE A 162 -5.55 -6.94 2.30
N LYS A 163 -6.55 -7.54 1.67
CA LYS A 163 -7.59 -8.32 2.34
C LYS A 163 -6.99 -9.48 3.12
N GLN A 164 -6.16 -10.30 2.48
CA GLN A 164 -5.53 -11.45 3.14
C GLN A 164 -4.59 -11.01 4.27
N ASN A 165 -3.78 -9.99 4.05
CA ASN A 165 -2.90 -9.48 5.09
C ASN A 165 -3.68 -8.89 6.28
N SER A 166 -4.81 -8.23 6.04
CA SER A 166 -5.64 -7.70 7.13
C SER A 166 -6.18 -8.82 8.03
N ILE A 167 -6.56 -9.95 7.44
CA ILE A 167 -7.01 -11.15 8.17
C ILE A 167 -5.87 -11.73 9.01
N VAL A 168 -4.68 -11.86 8.44
CA VAL A 168 -3.49 -12.35 9.17
C VAL A 168 -3.21 -11.50 10.41
N ARG A 169 -3.19 -10.17 10.25
CA ARG A 169 -2.94 -9.23 11.35
C ARG A 169 -4.03 -9.26 12.42
N ILE A 170 -5.30 -9.37 12.02
CA ILE A 170 -6.44 -9.51 12.94
C ILE A 170 -6.30 -10.78 13.77
N ASN A 171 -6.01 -11.90 13.13
CA ASN A 171 -5.88 -13.18 13.80
C ASN A 171 -4.69 -13.15 14.78
N LYS A 172 -3.57 -12.59 14.38
CA LYS A 172 -2.39 -12.45 15.26
C LYS A 172 -2.65 -11.55 16.45
N TRP A 173 -3.36 -10.43 16.22
CA TRP A 173 -3.74 -9.54 17.32
C TRP A 173 -4.70 -10.21 18.29
N LYS A 174 -5.70 -10.97 17.81
CA LYS A 174 -6.63 -11.74 18.66
C LYS A 174 -5.89 -12.80 19.48
N GLU A 175 -5.01 -13.57 18.85
CA GLU A 175 -4.20 -14.58 19.49
C GLU A 175 -3.44 -14.02 20.70
N ILE A 176 -2.72 -12.92 20.51
CA ILE A 176 -1.90 -12.29 21.55
C ILE A 176 -2.77 -11.67 22.66
N ASN A 177 -3.92 -11.10 22.32
CA ASN A 177 -4.82 -10.50 23.30
C ASN A 177 -5.85 -11.48 23.88
N GLN A 178 -5.75 -12.79 23.59
CA GLN A 178 -6.63 -13.86 24.07
C GLN A 178 -8.12 -13.59 23.80
N ILE A 179 -8.44 -12.97 22.66
CA ILE A 179 -9.81 -12.65 22.25
C ILE A 179 -10.30 -13.75 21.30
N LYS A 180 -11.38 -14.42 21.68
CA LYS A 180 -12.05 -15.45 20.89
C LYS A 180 -12.94 -14.87 19.79
#